data_253a1d3e477c6fd1dad951cbd45e3b15
#
_entry.id   253a1d3e477c6fd1dad951cbd45e3b15
#
_cell.length_a   1.000
_cell.length_b   1.000
_cell.length_c   1.000
_cell.angle_alpha   90.00
_cell.angle_beta   90.00
_cell.angle_gamma   90.00
#
_symmetry.space_group_name_H-M   'P 1'
#
loop_
_entity.id
_entity.type
_entity.pdbx_description
1 polymer ?
#
loop_
_entity_poly.entity_id
_entity_poly.type
_entity_poly.pdbx_seq_one_letter_code
_entity_poly.pdbx_strand_id
1 'polypeptide(L)'
;MSAARTEVREVWANGHPVYLGPGSLAALQQRLDGIDGDVLHLVLGDSNTLRHCLPELLRHVPALREAELIEVPPGEASKDIRVCSDIWRHLLERGADRQALHVCLGGGVVTDLGGFVAGTYKRGIRFVNVPT
;
A
#
# COMPACT_ATOMS: atom_id res chain seq x y z
N MET A 1 12.47 -20.01 20.74
CA MET A 1 12.14 -18.72 21.21
C MET A 1 11.61 -17.77 20.15
N SER A 2 12.33 -17.51 19.14
CA SER A 2 11.94 -16.51 18.14
C SER A 2 11.30 -17.06 16.89
N ALA A 3 11.23 -18.38 16.72
CA ALA A 3 10.68 -19.01 15.51
C ALA A 3 9.21 -18.58 15.26
N ALA A 4 8.41 -18.46 16.30
CA ALA A 4 7.02 -18.04 16.20
C ALA A 4 6.84 -16.60 15.69
N ARG A 5 7.86 -15.74 15.85
CA ARG A 5 7.80 -14.31 15.45
C ARG A 5 8.03 -14.09 13.96
N THR A 6 8.54 -15.08 13.28
CA THR A 6 8.79 -15.00 11.84
C THR A 6 7.81 -15.84 11.05
N GLU A 7 6.90 -16.51 11.73
CA GLU A 7 5.88 -17.30 11.05
C GLU A 7 5.00 -16.41 10.18
N VAL A 8 4.82 -16.86 8.95
CA VAL A 8 3.89 -16.25 8.02
C VAL A 8 3.14 -17.37 7.33
N ARG A 9 1.84 -17.20 7.23
CA ARG A 9 0.97 -18.09 6.49
C ARG A 9 0.61 -17.43 5.18
N GLU A 10 0.86 -18.11 4.09
CA GLU A 10 0.46 -17.66 2.76
C GLU A 10 -0.83 -18.37 2.36
N VAL A 11 -1.82 -17.59 1.96
CA VAL A 11 -3.10 -18.07 1.45
C VAL A 11 -3.32 -17.42 0.10
N TRP A 12 -3.80 -18.20 -0.87
CA TRP A 12 -4.12 -17.66 -2.19
C TRP A 12 -5.62 -17.40 -2.31
N ALA A 13 -5.97 -16.18 -2.68
CA ALA A 13 -7.34 -15.75 -2.89
C ALA A 13 -7.45 -15.06 -4.24
N ASN A 14 -8.27 -15.60 -5.13
CA ASN A 14 -8.49 -15.04 -6.47
C ASN A 14 -7.20 -14.82 -7.27
N GLY A 15 -6.23 -15.73 -7.13
CA GLY A 15 -4.95 -15.62 -7.82
C GLY A 15 -3.95 -14.66 -7.19
N HIS A 16 -4.23 -14.16 -5.99
CA HIS A 16 -3.34 -13.26 -5.27
C HIS A 16 -2.92 -13.86 -3.94
N PRO A 17 -1.65 -13.68 -3.53
CA PRO A 17 -1.21 -14.14 -2.23
C PRO A 17 -1.69 -13.19 -1.12
N VAL A 18 -2.07 -13.79 0.00
CA VAL A 18 -2.39 -13.08 1.24
C VAL A 18 -1.45 -13.61 2.32
N TYR A 19 -0.72 -12.73 2.96
CA TYR A 19 0.23 -13.09 4.02
C TYR A 19 -0.37 -12.76 5.37
N LEU A 20 -0.39 -13.74 6.25
CA LEU A 20 -0.97 -13.63 7.59
C LEU A 20 0.08 -14.00 8.63
N GLY A 21 0.10 -13.26 9.72
CA GLY A 21 0.94 -13.54 10.86
C GLY A 21 2.07 -12.56 11.07
N PRO A 22 2.91 -12.81 12.09
CA PRO A 22 3.97 -11.87 12.49
C PRO A 22 5.01 -11.56 11.40
N GLY A 23 5.22 -12.49 10.47
CA GLY A 23 6.19 -12.32 9.37
C GLY A 23 5.63 -11.69 8.12
N SER A 24 4.36 -11.21 8.13
CA SER A 24 3.70 -10.72 6.91
C SER A 24 4.38 -9.51 6.29
N LEU A 25 4.84 -8.55 7.09
CA LEU A 25 5.54 -7.37 6.57
C LEU A 25 6.92 -7.73 6.00
N ALA A 26 7.61 -8.67 6.60
CA ALA A 26 8.87 -9.18 6.03
C ALA A 26 8.63 -9.86 4.67
N ALA A 27 7.51 -10.57 4.51
CA ALA A 27 7.12 -11.13 3.23
C ALA A 27 6.87 -10.05 2.18
N LEU A 28 6.26 -8.93 2.56
CA LEU A 28 6.10 -7.78 1.67
C LEU A 28 7.47 -7.24 1.24
N GLN A 29 8.40 -7.07 2.15
CA GLN A 29 9.76 -6.61 1.81
C GLN A 29 10.42 -7.53 0.79
N GLN A 30 10.31 -8.84 0.95
CA GLN A 30 10.86 -9.81 0.00
C GLN A 30 10.23 -9.67 -1.39
N ARG A 31 8.92 -9.42 -1.44
CA ARG A 31 8.22 -9.20 -2.71
C ARG A 31 8.73 -7.93 -3.40
N LEU A 32 8.95 -6.86 -2.65
CA LEU A 32 9.47 -5.61 -3.20
C LEU A 32 10.91 -5.77 -3.70
N ASP A 33 11.73 -6.54 -2.99
CA ASP A 33 13.11 -6.82 -3.40
C ASP A 33 13.16 -7.58 -4.73
N GLY A 34 12.14 -8.33 -5.07
CA GLY A 34 12.05 -9.07 -6.32
C GLY A 34 11.60 -8.23 -7.52
N ILE A 35 11.27 -6.96 -7.32
CA ILE A 35 10.85 -6.07 -8.41
C ILE A 35 12.08 -5.39 -8.98
N ASP A 36 12.30 -5.57 -10.29
CA ASP A 36 13.43 -4.97 -10.98
C ASP A 36 13.18 -3.52 -11.37
N GLY A 37 14.25 -2.72 -11.39
CA GLY A 37 14.24 -1.34 -11.86
C GLY A 37 13.79 -0.33 -10.82
N ASP A 38 13.83 0.92 -11.22
CA ASP A 38 13.37 2.04 -10.39
C ASP A 38 11.85 2.12 -10.45
N VAL A 39 11.22 1.71 -9.36
CA VAL A 39 9.76 1.71 -9.24
C VAL A 39 9.35 2.78 -8.23
N LEU A 40 8.46 3.66 -8.65
CA LEU A 40 7.87 4.63 -7.74
C LEU A 40 6.95 3.91 -6.75
N HIS A 41 7.27 4.04 -5.47
CA HIS A 41 6.44 3.51 -4.40
C HIS A 41 5.59 4.65 -3.82
N LEU A 42 4.31 4.37 -3.59
CA LEU A 42 3.38 5.30 -2.96
C LEU A 42 2.72 4.60 -1.79
N VAL A 43 2.54 5.33 -0.70
CA VAL A 43 1.79 4.83 0.45
C VAL A 43 0.60 5.76 0.67
N LEU A 44 -0.59 5.20 0.53
CA LEU A 44 -1.84 5.90 0.82
C LEU A 44 -2.30 5.51 2.22
N GLY A 45 -2.60 6.49 3.03
CA GLY A 45 -3.20 6.28 4.34
C GLY A 45 -4.05 7.47 4.73
N ASP A 46 -4.80 7.33 5.82
CA ASP A 46 -5.44 8.48 6.44
C ASP A 46 -4.52 9.06 7.53
N SER A 47 -4.93 10.18 8.12
CA SER A 47 -4.12 10.85 9.14
C SER A 47 -3.82 9.95 10.34
N ASN A 48 -4.73 9.05 10.70
CA ASN A 48 -4.54 8.14 11.82
C ASN A 48 -3.57 7.01 11.47
N THR A 49 -3.73 6.37 10.31
CA THR A 49 -2.88 5.24 9.93
C THR A 49 -1.46 5.68 9.60
N LEU A 50 -1.30 6.84 8.97
CA LEU A 50 0.04 7.38 8.74
C LEU A 50 0.75 7.75 10.04
N ARG A 51 0.00 8.25 11.01
CA ARG A 51 0.59 8.60 12.31
C ARG A 51 0.96 7.36 13.14
N HIS A 52 0.07 6.37 13.20
CA HIS A 52 0.20 5.26 14.15
C HIS A 52 0.74 3.97 13.53
N CYS A 53 0.54 3.75 12.24
CA CYS A 53 0.90 2.50 11.58
C CYS A 53 2.08 2.63 10.63
N LEU A 54 2.29 3.78 10.01
CA LEU A 54 3.39 3.99 9.07
C LEU A 54 4.77 3.72 9.69
N PRO A 55 5.07 4.17 10.93
CA PRO A 55 6.39 3.88 11.51
C PRO A 55 6.69 2.39 11.60
N GLU A 56 5.70 1.58 11.95
CA GLU A 56 5.84 0.12 12.02
C GLU A 56 6.05 -0.47 10.62
N LEU A 57 5.29 -0.02 9.65
CA LEU A 57 5.45 -0.45 8.27
C LEU A 57 6.87 -0.17 7.76
N LEU A 58 7.37 1.05 7.96
CA LEU A 58 8.70 1.45 7.49
C LEU A 58 9.83 0.73 8.21
N ARG A 59 9.61 0.34 9.46
CA ARG A 59 10.57 -0.43 10.22
C ARG A 59 10.76 -1.83 9.63
N HIS A 60 9.68 -2.46 9.19
CA HIS A 60 9.71 -3.81 8.64
C HIS A 60 9.88 -3.85 7.12
N VAL A 61 9.59 -2.75 6.43
CA VAL A 61 9.65 -2.67 4.97
C VAL A 61 10.51 -1.47 4.57
N PRO A 62 11.85 -1.56 4.72
CA PRO A 62 12.75 -0.45 4.38
C PRO A 62 12.62 0.06 2.95
N ALA A 63 12.20 -0.79 2.02
CA ALA A 63 11.99 -0.40 0.63
C ALA A 63 10.97 0.76 0.48
N LEU A 64 10.11 0.95 1.47
CA LEU A 64 9.09 2.01 1.44
C LEU A 64 9.53 3.31 2.12
N ARG A 65 10.75 3.40 2.62
CA ARG A 65 11.20 4.60 3.34
C ARG A 65 11.23 5.85 2.50
N GLU A 66 11.43 5.72 1.21
CA GLU A 66 11.44 6.86 0.27
C GLU A 66 10.17 6.94 -0.57
N ALA A 67 9.12 6.20 -0.17
CA ALA A 67 7.84 6.25 -0.86
C ALA A 67 7.21 7.64 -0.74
N GLU A 68 6.48 8.03 -1.79
CA GLU A 68 5.59 9.19 -1.71
C GLU A 68 4.43 8.87 -0.78
N LEU A 69 4.13 9.77 0.13
CA LEU A 69 3.02 9.61 1.05
C LEU A 69 1.82 10.40 0.56
N ILE A 70 0.67 9.74 0.51
CA ILE A 70 -0.59 10.37 0.16
C ILE A 70 -1.51 10.23 1.36
N GLU A 71 -1.89 11.36 1.94
CA GLU A 71 -2.78 11.39 3.09
C GLU A 71 -4.17 11.80 2.67
N VAL A 72 -5.18 11.08 3.14
CA VAL A 72 -6.58 11.43 2.97
C VAL A 72 -7.24 11.61 4.34
N PRO A 73 -8.34 12.37 4.43
CA PRO A 73 -9.09 12.46 5.67
C PRO A 73 -9.61 11.08 6.10
N PRO A 74 -9.64 10.77 7.41
CA PRO A 74 -10.19 9.50 7.86
C PRO A 74 -11.70 9.47 7.69
N GLY A 75 -12.25 8.27 7.51
CA GLY A 75 -13.68 8.02 7.47
C GLY A 75 -14.28 7.99 6.07
N GLU A 76 -15.57 7.66 6.01
CA GLU A 76 -16.31 7.42 4.77
C GLU A 76 -16.35 8.63 3.83
N ALA A 77 -16.15 9.85 4.35
CA ALA A 77 -16.12 11.05 3.52
C ALA A 77 -15.02 11.03 2.47
N SER A 78 -13.97 10.23 2.67
CA SER A 78 -12.90 10.07 1.68
C SER A 78 -13.32 9.21 0.48
N LYS A 79 -14.40 8.46 0.58
CA LYS A 79 -14.97 7.72 -0.56
C LYS A 79 -15.73 8.67 -1.48
N ASP A 80 -15.01 9.54 -2.15
CA ASP A 80 -15.53 10.62 -2.99
C ASP A 80 -14.70 10.72 -4.26
N ILE A 81 -15.35 10.94 -5.38
CA ILE A 81 -14.66 11.05 -6.67
C ILE A 81 -13.68 12.23 -6.70
N ARG A 82 -13.93 13.27 -5.94
CA ARG A 82 -13.01 14.42 -5.84
C ARG A 82 -11.72 14.03 -5.16
N VAL A 83 -11.79 13.20 -4.13
CA VAL A 83 -10.59 12.65 -3.46
C VAL A 83 -9.82 11.77 -4.43
N CYS A 84 -10.51 10.89 -5.17
CA CYS A 84 -9.88 10.07 -6.21
C CYS A 84 -9.20 10.94 -7.27
N SER A 85 -9.87 11.99 -7.72
CA SER A 85 -9.32 12.91 -8.71
C SER A 85 -8.05 13.61 -8.22
N ASP A 86 -8.01 14.00 -6.96
CA ASP A 86 -6.85 14.61 -6.35
C ASP A 86 -5.68 13.61 -6.29
N ILE A 87 -5.96 12.35 -5.98
CA ILE A 87 -4.93 11.31 -5.94
C ILE A 87 -4.41 11.05 -7.37
N TRP A 88 -5.28 10.92 -8.36
CA TRP A 88 -4.86 10.73 -9.75
C TRP A 88 -3.97 11.88 -10.22
N ARG A 89 -4.33 13.12 -9.87
CA ARG A 89 -3.52 14.30 -10.21
C ARG A 89 -2.14 14.22 -9.55
N HIS A 90 -2.09 13.85 -8.28
CA HIS A 90 -0.83 13.68 -7.57
C HIS A 90 0.05 12.62 -8.23
N LEU A 91 -0.52 11.49 -8.61
CA LEU A 91 0.21 10.44 -9.32
C LEU A 91 0.78 10.94 -10.65
N LEU A 92 -0.01 11.69 -11.42
CA LEU A 92 0.44 12.27 -12.68
C LEU A 92 1.57 13.27 -12.47
N GLU A 93 1.45 14.14 -11.48
CA GLU A 93 2.47 15.15 -11.17
C GLU A 93 3.79 14.52 -10.74
N ARG A 94 3.74 13.37 -10.08
CA ARG A 94 4.93 12.63 -9.67
C ARG A 94 5.49 11.72 -10.77
N GLY A 95 4.88 11.70 -11.93
CA GLY A 95 5.35 10.88 -13.03
C GLY A 95 5.11 9.38 -12.84
N ALA A 96 4.10 9.01 -12.05
CA ALA A 96 3.78 7.61 -11.85
C ALA A 96 3.37 6.97 -13.18
N ASP A 97 4.02 5.88 -13.54
CA ASP A 97 3.71 5.08 -14.71
C ASP A 97 3.00 3.78 -14.30
N ARG A 98 2.77 2.89 -15.25
CA ARG A 98 2.10 1.61 -14.99
C ARG A 98 2.92 0.66 -14.13
N GLN A 99 4.20 0.93 -13.93
CA GLN A 99 5.06 0.12 -13.06
C GLN A 99 5.02 0.57 -11.60
N ALA A 100 4.41 1.72 -11.30
CA ALA A 100 4.29 2.21 -9.95
C ALA A 100 3.58 1.20 -9.04
N LEU A 101 3.97 1.18 -7.77
CA LEU A 101 3.36 0.34 -6.76
C LEU A 101 2.67 1.20 -5.71
N HIS A 102 1.40 0.95 -5.51
CA HIS A 102 0.54 1.67 -4.59
C HIS A 102 0.27 0.80 -3.36
N VAL A 103 0.75 1.22 -2.21
CA VAL A 103 0.53 0.53 -0.94
C VAL A 103 -0.57 1.25 -0.17
N CYS A 104 -1.63 0.53 0.15
CA CYS A 104 -2.79 1.07 0.88
C CYS A 104 -2.67 0.63 2.34
N LEU A 105 -2.37 1.60 3.22
CA LEU A 105 -2.18 1.36 4.65
C LEU A 105 -3.40 1.85 5.42
N GLY A 106 -4.27 0.95 5.81
CA GLY A 106 -5.47 1.34 6.56
C GLY A 106 -6.55 0.31 6.58
N GLY A 107 -7.71 0.71 7.08
CA GLY A 107 -8.90 -0.11 7.12
C GLY A 107 -9.68 -0.06 5.81
N GLY A 108 -10.96 -0.46 5.86
CA GLY A 108 -11.80 -0.62 4.67
C GLY A 108 -11.90 0.61 3.80
N VAL A 109 -11.98 1.80 4.38
CA VAL A 109 -12.07 3.05 3.60
C VAL A 109 -10.81 3.27 2.76
N VAL A 110 -9.64 3.12 3.37
CA VAL A 110 -8.36 3.33 2.67
C VAL A 110 -8.15 2.27 1.60
N THR A 111 -8.42 1.01 1.90
CA THR A 111 -8.23 -0.08 0.93
C THR A 111 -9.22 0.00 -0.21
N ASP A 112 -10.47 0.37 0.04
CA ASP A 112 -11.47 0.56 -1.02
C ASP A 112 -11.10 1.73 -1.93
N LEU A 113 -10.76 2.88 -1.34
CA LEU A 113 -10.33 4.06 -2.08
C LEU A 113 -9.06 3.77 -2.90
N GLY A 114 -8.06 3.19 -2.26
CA GLY A 114 -6.79 2.88 -2.89
C GLY A 114 -6.91 1.87 -4.02
N GLY A 115 -7.73 0.84 -3.84
CA GLY A 115 -7.99 -0.15 -4.88
C GLY A 115 -8.69 0.45 -6.08
N PHE A 116 -9.66 1.32 -5.86
CA PHE A 116 -10.34 2.02 -6.95
C PHE A 116 -9.37 2.95 -7.70
N VAL A 117 -8.57 3.72 -6.99
CA VAL A 117 -7.57 4.60 -7.60
C VAL A 117 -6.57 3.78 -8.42
N ALA A 118 -6.03 2.71 -7.85
CA ALA A 118 -5.05 1.87 -8.54
C ALA A 118 -5.65 1.20 -9.78
N GLY A 119 -6.89 0.72 -9.69
CA GLY A 119 -7.56 0.05 -10.79
C GLY A 119 -7.92 0.97 -11.95
N THR A 120 -8.08 2.25 -11.70
CA THR A 120 -8.51 3.25 -12.69
C THR A 120 -7.38 4.11 -13.21
N TYR A 121 -6.26 4.20 -12.51
CA TYR A 121 -5.12 4.98 -12.96
C TYR A 121 -4.40 4.27 -14.12
N LYS A 122 -4.31 4.92 -15.28
CA LYS A 122 -3.61 4.39 -16.47
C LYS A 122 -3.96 2.92 -16.79
N ARG A 123 -5.23 2.56 -16.68
CA ARG A 123 -5.74 1.20 -16.87
C ARG A 123 -5.26 0.19 -15.83
N GLY A 124 -4.85 0.66 -14.69
CA GLY A 124 -4.45 -0.15 -13.55
C GLY A 124 -2.96 -0.12 -13.26
N ILE A 125 -2.65 0.07 -12.01
CA ILE A 125 -1.30 -0.09 -11.47
C ILE A 125 -1.35 -1.13 -10.35
N ARG A 126 -0.20 -1.69 -10.03
CA ARG A 126 -0.10 -2.67 -8.96
C ARG A 126 -0.43 -2.02 -7.62
N PHE A 127 -1.12 -2.75 -6.78
CA PHE A 127 -1.37 -2.27 -5.42
C PHE A 127 -1.31 -3.41 -4.41
N VAL A 128 -1.01 -3.04 -3.18
CA VAL A 128 -0.93 -3.95 -2.04
C VAL A 128 -1.73 -3.34 -0.91
N ASN A 129 -2.59 -4.12 -0.30
CA ASN A 129 -3.31 -3.71 0.91
C ASN A 129 -2.54 -4.16 2.15
N VAL A 130 -2.35 -3.23 3.06
CA VAL A 130 -1.81 -3.48 4.40
C VAL A 130 -2.90 -3.07 5.39
N PRO A 131 -3.84 -3.98 5.70
CA PRO A 131 -4.95 -3.66 6.61
C PRO A 131 -4.45 -3.41 8.03
N THR A 132 -5.09 -2.45 8.68
CA THR A 132 -4.76 -2.07 10.06
C THR A 132 -5.88 -2.37 11.04
#